data_2e6fdaff8e68225f2a987da818bd71e3
#
_entry.id   2e6fdaff8e68225f2a987da818bd71e3
#
_cell.length_a   1.000
_cell.length_b   1.000
_cell.length_c   1.000
_cell.angle_alpha   90.00
_cell.angle_beta   90.00
_cell.angle_gamma   90.00
#
_symmetry.space_group_name_H-M   'P 1'
#
loop_
_entity.id
_entity.type
_entity.pdbx_description
1 polymer ?
#
loop_
_entity_poly.entity_id
_entity_poly.type
_entity_poly.pdbx_seq_one_letter_code
_entity_poly.pdbx_strand_id
1 'polypeptide(L)'
;MKYFGGCDVGSTYTKAVILDETGKMVANTTIRSKMNSEQSATVAMKEVIDQVPELNSSEDLAYLIGTGYGRNKVPFADENISEISCHAMGVHVNDP
;
A
#
# COMPACT_ATOMS: atom_id res chain seq x y z
N MET A 1 12.29 7.95 -11.29
CA MET A 1 12.42 7.36 -9.94
C MET A 1 11.41 6.23 -9.77
N LYS A 2 11.82 5.18 -9.07
CA LYS A 2 10.93 4.05 -8.81
C LYS A 2 10.22 4.24 -7.47
N TYR A 3 8.97 3.83 -7.43
CA TYR A 3 8.16 3.90 -6.23
C TYR A 3 7.61 2.53 -5.88
N PHE A 4 7.50 2.28 -4.60
CA PHE A 4 6.97 1.02 -4.07
C PHE A 4 5.78 1.33 -3.18
N GLY A 5 4.74 0.53 -3.30
CA GLY A 5 3.53 0.72 -2.54
C GLY A 5 3.31 -0.36 -1.51
N GLY A 6 2.65 -0.01 -0.42
CA GLY A 6 2.19 -0.96 0.59
C GLY A 6 0.77 -0.62 1.00
N CYS A 7 -0.06 -1.62 1.14
CA CYS A 7 -1.44 -1.44 1.55
C CYS A 7 -1.81 -2.47 2.61
N ASP A 8 -2.20 -1.99 3.77
CA ASP A 8 -2.60 -2.82 4.90
C ASP A 8 -4.09 -2.66 5.14
N VAL A 9 -4.85 -3.68 4.76
CA VAL A 9 -6.31 -3.67 4.91
C VAL A 9 -6.69 -4.32 6.23
N GLY A 10 -7.07 -3.49 7.19
CA GLY A 10 -7.56 -3.96 8.46
C GLY A 10 -9.09 -3.97 8.52
N SER A 11 -9.64 -4.52 9.60
CA SER A 11 -11.09 -4.58 9.78
C SER A 11 -11.71 -3.21 10.04
N THR A 12 -10.98 -2.32 10.66
CA THR A 12 -11.46 -0.98 11.02
C THR A 12 -10.82 0.11 10.18
N TYR A 13 -9.52 0.02 9.97
CA TYR A 13 -8.75 1.01 9.20
C TYR A 13 -7.91 0.34 8.13
N THR A 14 -7.74 1.07 7.04
CA THR A 14 -6.88 0.66 5.94
C THR A 14 -5.80 1.71 5.77
N LYS A 15 -4.55 1.28 5.72
CA LYS A 15 -3.39 2.15 5.57
C LYS A 15 -2.71 1.89 4.23
N ALA A 16 -2.21 2.95 3.62
CA ALA A 16 -1.42 2.83 2.40
C ALA A 16 -0.21 3.75 2.49
N VAL A 17 0.89 3.29 1.93
CA VAL A 17 2.14 4.06 1.93
C VAL A 17 2.80 3.96 0.56
N ILE A 18 3.58 4.99 0.23
CA ILE A 18 4.44 4.98 -0.95
C ILE A 18 5.86 5.28 -0.48
N LEU A 19 6.78 4.43 -0.90
CA LEU A 19 8.21 4.61 -0.64
C LEU A 19 8.90 4.88 -1.97
N ASP A 20 9.95 5.71 -1.93
CA ASP A 20 10.78 5.90 -3.12
C ASP A 20 11.87 4.81 -3.16
N GLU A 21 12.70 4.84 -4.20
CA GLU A 21 13.72 3.82 -4.38
C GLU A 21 14.83 3.87 -3.33
N THR A 22 14.89 4.93 -2.54
CA THR A 22 15.85 5.03 -1.43
C THR A 22 15.27 4.48 -0.13
N GLY A 23 13.98 4.08 -0.14
CA GLY A 23 13.29 3.58 1.04
C GLY A 23 12.64 4.65 1.88
N LYS A 24 12.62 5.88 1.39
CA LYS A 24 11.99 6.98 2.10
C LYS A 24 10.49 6.99 1.85
N MET A 25 9.70 7.15 2.91
CA MET A 25 8.25 7.28 2.77
C MET A 25 7.91 8.66 2.22
N VAL A 26 7.33 8.69 1.03
CA VAL A 26 6.98 9.94 0.35
C VAL A 26 5.50 10.26 0.44
N ALA A 27 4.67 9.28 0.76
CA ALA A 27 3.24 9.50 0.93
C ALA A 27 2.66 8.41 1.83
N ASN A 28 1.61 8.75 2.55
CA ASN A 28 0.87 7.77 3.35
C ASN A 28 -0.55 8.27 3.58
N THR A 29 -1.45 7.34 3.86
CA THR A 29 -2.81 7.67 4.23
C THR A 29 -3.38 6.57 5.11
N THR A 30 -4.37 6.95 5.91
CA THR A 30 -5.15 6.01 6.71
C THR A 30 -6.61 6.37 6.49
N ILE A 31 -7.40 5.40 6.07
CA ILE A 31 -8.83 5.59 5.89
C ILE A 31 -9.60 4.58 6.71
N ARG A 32 -10.86 4.84 6.93
CA ARG A 32 -11.74 3.87 7.53
C ARG A 32 -12.05 2.79 6.51
N SER A 33 -11.93 1.53 6.91
CA SER A 33 -12.17 0.42 6.00
C SER A 33 -13.60 0.44 5.47
N LYS A 34 -13.75 0.09 4.19
CA LYS A 34 -15.03 -0.01 3.51
C LYS A 34 -15.63 -1.39 3.71
N MET A 35 -16.74 -1.67 3.05
CA MET A 35 -17.44 -2.95 3.19
C MET A 35 -16.64 -4.14 2.70
N ASN A 36 -15.82 -3.95 1.68
CA ASN A 36 -14.94 -5.02 1.21
C ASN A 36 -13.50 -4.53 1.08
N SER A 37 -12.57 -5.48 1.11
CA SER A 37 -11.15 -5.18 1.12
C SER A 37 -10.66 -4.60 -0.20
N GLU A 38 -11.24 -5.02 -1.32
CA GLU A 38 -10.88 -4.47 -2.61
C GLU A 38 -11.20 -2.97 -2.68
N GLN A 39 -12.38 -2.60 -2.21
CA GLN A 39 -12.80 -1.22 -2.19
C GLN A 39 -11.93 -0.39 -1.24
N SER A 40 -11.64 -0.93 -0.06
CA SER A 40 -10.79 -0.27 0.91
C SER A 40 -9.39 -0.01 0.34
N ALA A 41 -8.79 -1.03 -0.27
CA ALA A 41 -7.47 -0.92 -0.87
C ALA A 41 -7.47 0.08 -2.03
N THR A 42 -8.49 0.03 -2.87
CA THR A 42 -8.59 0.93 -4.02
C THR A 42 -8.65 2.39 -3.58
N VAL A 43 -9.49 2.70 -2.60
CA VAL A 43 -9.63 4.07 -2.10
C VAL A 43 -8.34 4.54 -1.44
N ALA A 44 -7.75 3.71 -0.59
CA ALA A 44 -6.51 4.08 0.11
C ALA A 44 -5.36 4.30 -0.86
N MET A 45 -5.21 3.42 -1.85
CA MET A 45 -4.15 3.55 -2.84
C MET A 45 -4.36 4.78 -3.72
N LYS A 46 -5.60 5.07 -4.08
CA LYS A 46 -5.89 6.26 -4.87
C LYS A 46 -5.50 7.52 -4.11
N GLU A 47 -5.85 7.60 -2.82
CA GLU A 47 -5.50 8.76 -2.03
C GLU A 47 -3.99 8.95 -1.90
N VAL A 48 -3.25 7.87 -1.67
CA VAL A 48 -1.81 7.97 -1.48
C VAL A 48 -1.10 8.26 -2.80
N ILE A 49 -1.58 7.71 -3.90
CA ILE A 49 -1.03 7.98 -5.24
C ILE A 49 -1.25 9.43 -5.63
N ASP A 50 -2.40 9.99 -5.29
CA ASP A 50 -2.70 11.38 -5.57
C ASP A 50 -1.75 12.35 -4.87
N GLN A 51 -1.07 11.90 -3.82
CA GLN A 51 -0.09 12.73 -3.11
C GLN A 51 1.25 12.79 -3.85
N VAL A 52 1.48 11.92 -4.82
CA VAL A 52 2.73 11.86 -5.57
C VAL A 52 2.46 12.27 -7.02
N PRO A 53 2.83 13.47 -7.43
CA PRO A 53 2.51 13.97 -8.79
C PRO A 53 3.07 13.11 -9.92
N GLU A 54 4.14 12.38 -9.67
CA GLU A 54 4.76 11.52 -10.68
C GLU A 54 3.97 10.25 -10.95
N LEU A 55 3.03 9.90 -10.07
CA LEU A 55 2.23 8.69 -10.18
C LEU A 55 0.83 9.02 -10.67
N ASN A 56 0.33 8.22 -11.61
CA ASN A 56 -1.02 8.36 -12.14
C ASN A 56 -1.93 7.23 -11.65
N SER A 57 -1.36 6.05 -11.41
CA SER A 57 -2.12 4.90 -10.96
C SER A 57 -1.20 3.93 -10.24
N SER A 58 -1.80 2.89 -9.63
CA SER A 58 -1.02 1.85 -8.96
C SER A 58 -0.12 1.08 -9.92
N GLU A 59 -0.44 1.09 -11.21
CA GLU A 59 0.39 0.44 -12.22
C GLU A 59 1.74 1.12 -12.41
N ASP A 60 1.83 2.39 -12.00
CA ASP A 60 3.09 3.13 -12.08
C ASP A 60 4.06 2.76 -10.95
N LEU A 61 3.59 1.97 -9.98
CA LEU A 61 4.45 1.48 -8.91
C LEU A 61 5.32 0.34 -9.41
N ALA A 62 6.57 0.33 -9.00
CA ALA A 62 7.48 -0.77 -9.36
C ALA A 62 7.04 -2.07 -8.70
N TYR A 63 6.48 -1.98 -7.50
CA TYR A 63 5.98 -3.13 -6.77
C TYR A 63 4.95 -2.68 -5.73
N LEU A 64 3.97 -3.51 -5.49
CA LEU A 64 2.94 -3.24 -4.50
C LEU A 64 2.75 -4.46 -3.62
N ILE A 65 2.88 -4.26 -2.31
CA ILE A 65 2.68 -5.31 -1.33
C ILE A 65 1.38 -5.02 -0.57
N GLY A 66 0.52 -6.03 -0.50
CA GLY A 66 -0.69 -5.96 0.29
C GLY A 66 -0.60 -6.87 1.50
N THR A 67 -1.36 -6.56 2.53
CA THR A 67 -1.52 -7.45 3.68
C THR A 67 -2.92 -8.04 3.67
N GLY A 68 -3.08 -9.19 4.31
CA GLY A 68 -4.37 -9.81 4.47
C GLY A 68 -4.47 -11.14 3.76
N TYR A 69 -5.44 -11.93 4.19
CA TYR A 69 -5.68 -13.26 3.67
C TYR A 69 -7.15 -13.41 3.32
N GLY A 70 -7.42 -14.33 2.40
CA GLY A 70 -8.78 -14.64 2.01
C GLY A 70 -9.49 -13.39 1.50
N ARG A 71 -10.60 -13.03 2.12
CA ARG A 71 -11.38 -11.87 1.68
C ARG A 71 -10.73 -10.52 1.97
N ASN A 72 -9.67 -10.50 2.80
CA ASN A 72 -8.95 -9.26 3.09
C ASN A 72 -7.72 -9.08 2.18
N LYS A 73 -7.53 -10.00 1.26
CA LYS A 73 -6.42 -9.93 0.32
C LYS A 73 -6.59 -8.72 -0.59
N VAL A 74 -5.48 -8.05 -0.88
CA VAL A 74 -5.46 -6.94 -1.84
C VAL A 74 -5.32 -7.54 -3.24
N PRO A 75 -6.37 -7.51 -4.06
CA PRO A 75 -6.37 -8.27 -5.31
C PRO A 75 -5.40 -7.76 -6.38
N PHE A 76 -5.08 -6.48 -6.35
CA PHE A 76 -4.17 -5.89 -7.35
C PHE A 76 -2.73 -5.78 -6.86
N ALA A 77 -2.43 -6.27 -5.67
CA ALA A 77 -1.06 -6.26 -5.15
C ALA A 77 -0.22 -7.34 -5.84
N ASP A 78 1.06 -7.04 -6.01
CA ASP A 78 2.00 -8.02 -6.57
C ASP A 78 2.20 -9.18 -5.60
N GLU A 79 2.11 -8.92 -4.31
CA GLU A 79 2.25 -9.93 -3.28
C GLU A 79 1.40 -9.57 -2.08
N ASN A 80 0.80 -10.57 -1.46
CA ASN A 80 0.06 -10.40 -0.21
C ASN A 80 0.77 -11.19 0.88
N ILE A 81 1.03 -10.51 2.01
CA ILE A 81 1.74 -11.10 3.15
C ILE A 81 0.95 -10.80 4.43
N SER A 82 1.32 -11.47 5.52
CA SER A 82 0.61 -11.28 6.79
C SER A 82 0.84 -9.92 7.41
N GLU A 83 1.97 -9.32 7.09
CA GLU A 83 2.31 -7.98 7.57
C GLU A 83 3.32 -7.35 6.63
N ILE A 84 3.33 -6.03 6.58
CA ILE A 84 4.35 -5.32 5.80
C ILE A 84 5.62 -5.32 6.63
N SER A 85 6.69 -5.89 6.07
CA SER A 85 7.97 -5.96 6.75
C SER A 85 9.08 -5.43 5.86
N CYS A 86 10.16 -5.02 6.47
CA CYS A 86 11.32 -4.54 5.74
C CYS A 86 11.93 -5.63 4.87
N HIS A 87 11.79 -6.89 5.27
CA HIS A 87 12.30 -8.01 4.48
C HIS A 87 11.54 -8.17 3.18
N ALA A 88 10.22 -8.06 3.23
CA ALA A 88 9.40 -8.22 2.06
C ALA A 88 9.63 -7.11 1.04
N MET A 89 9.82 -5.89 1.50
CA MET A 89 9.99 -4.73 0.64
C MET A 89 11.45 -4.44 0.32
N GLY A 90 12.38 -5.06 1.03
CA GLY A 90 13.81 -4.77 0.87
C GLY A 90 14.18 -3.38 1.39
N VAL A 91 13.31 -2.72 2.12
CA VAL A 91 13.52 -1.40 2.69
C VAL A 91 12.94 -1.38 4.10
N HIS A 92 13.36 -0.42 4.87
CA HIS A 92 12.84 -0.25 6.22
C HIS A 92 11.52 0.50 6.16
N VAL A 93 10.45 -0.20 6.35
CA VAL A 93 9.14 0.45 6.54
C VAL A 93 9.03 0.66 8.05
N ASN A 94 9.22 1.89 8.43
CA ASN A 94 9.13 2.24 9.83
C ASN A 94 7.67 2.41 10.18
N ASP A 95 7.13 1.41 10.79
CA ASP A 95 5.75 1.46 11.24
C ASP A 95 5.75 1.87 12.70
N PRO A 96 5.37 3.10 12.99
CA PRO A 96 5.32 3.56 14.36
C PRO A 96 4.24 2.89 15.16
#